data_e1348826af0b2a88629af147b9533056
#
_entry.id   e1348826af0b2a88629af147b9533056
#
_cell.length_a   1.000
_cell.length_b   1.000
_cell.length_c   1.000
_cell.angle_alpha   90.00
_cell.angle_beta   90.00
_cell.angle_gamma   90.00
#
_symmetry.space_group_name_H-M   'P 1'
#
loop_
_entity.id
_entity.type
_entity.pdbx_description
1 polymer ?
#
loop_
_entity_poly.entity_id
_entity_poly.type
_entity_poly.pdbx_seq_one_letter_code
_entity_poly.pdbx_strand_id
1 'polypeptide(L)'
;MEIVSHRPIGDNPLTPGLEVEPGAVDFSTAVACELPAGGATFHHGRTLHYTPPNNSDDYRRAYIAMGSAYERLLVMPRRFPWKERQQAAKARSRAGA
;
A
#
# COMPACT_ATOMS: atom_id res chain seq x y z
N MET A 1 -9.37 -2.47 15.09
CA MET A 1 -9.52 -2.35 13.62
C MET A 1 -8.82 -3.54 12.99
N GLU A 2 -9.57 -4.33 12.26
CA GLU A 2 -9.05 -5.47 11.51
C GLU A 2 -8.24 -4.99 10.30
N ILE A 3 -7.17 -5.70 9.99
CA ILE A 3 -6.35 -5.38 8.82
C ILE A 3 -6.91 -6.12 7.63
N VAL A 4 -7.29 -5.37 6.60
CA VAL A 4 -7.81 -5.92 5.35
C VAL A 4 -6.76 -6.78 4.66
N SER A 5 -7.18 -7.87 4.04
CA SER A 5 -6.29 -8.76 3.32
C SER A 5 -5.63 -8.07 2.13
N HIS A 6 -4.35 -8.33 1.95
CA HIS A 6 -3.53 -7.78 0.87
C HIS A 6 -2.91 -8.90 0.05
N ARG A 7 -2.43 -8.54 -1.12
CA ARG A 7 -1.61 -9.40 -1.97
C ARG A 7 -0.48 -8.59 -2.61
N PRO A 8 0.55 -9.25 -3.15
CA PRO A 8 1.51 -8.56 -4.02
C PRO A 8 0.81 -7.93 -5.23
N ILE A 9 1.26 -6.76 -5.67
CA ILE A 9 0.70 -6.09 -6.83
C ILE A 9 0.69 -7.02 -8.05
N GLY A 10 -0.46 -7.11 -8.74
CA GLY A 10 -0.66 -7.99 -9.87
C GLY A 10 -0.58 -9.48 -9.53
N ASP A 11 -0.75 -9.83 -8.26
CA ASP A 11 -0.58 -11.20 -7.73
C ASP A 11 0.79 -11.83 -8.01
N ASN A 12 1.78 -11.01 -8.29
CA ASN A 12 3.15 -11.45 -8.52
C ASN A 12 4.01 -11.22 -7.26
N PRO A 13 4.42 -12.30 -6.56
CA PRO A 13 5.15 -12.17 -5.29
C PRO A 13 6.56 -11.57 -5.43
N LEU A 14 7.09 -11.43 -6.65
CA LEU A 14 8.36 -10.75 -6.93
C LEU A 14 8.19 -9.25 -7.11
N THR A 15 6.98 -8.77 -7.39
CA THR A 15 6.70 -7.34 -7.52
C THR A 15 6.81 -6.66 -6.15
N PRO A 16 7.57 -5.56 -6.02
CA PRO A 16 7.56 -4.78 -4.78
C PRO A 16 6.21 -4.09 -4.59
N GLY A 17 5.81 -3.95 -3.33
CA GLY A 17 4.55 -3.32 -2.97
C GLY A 17 3.38 -4.30 -2.84
N LEU A 18 2.33 -3.79 -2.28
CA LEU A 18 1.11 -4.52 -1.96
C LEU A 18 -0.11 -3.77 -2.47
N GLU A 19 -1.13 -4.51 -2.82
CA GLU A 19 -2.48 -4.03 -3.08
C GLU A 19 -3.49 -4.78 -2.22
N VAL A 20 -4.66 -4.20 -2.02
CA VAL A 20 -5.76 -4.87 -1.34
C VAL A 20 -6.27 -6.01 -2.19
N GLU A 21 -6.59 -7.15 -1.58
CA GLU A 21 -7.22 -8.26 -2.29
C GLU A 21 -8.50 -7.80 -3.01
N PRO A 22 -8.71 -8.20 -4.27
CA PRO A 22 -9.94 -7.90 -4.99
C PRO A 22 -11.18 -8.34 -4.18
N GLY A 23 -12.16 -7.47 -4.09
CA GLY A 23 -13.39 -7.73 -3.35
C GLY A 23 -13.30 -7.53 -1.83
N ALA A 24 -12.12 -7.24 -1.29
CA ALA A 24 -11.95 -7.01 0.15
C ALA A 24 -12.45 -5.63 0.61
N VAL A 25 -12.69 -4.72 -0.30
CA VAL A 25 -13.15 -3.36 -0.02
C VAL A 25 -14.31 -2.99 -0.93
N ASP A 26 -15.31 -2.35 -0.35
CA ASP A 26 -16.43 -1.76 -1.10
C ASP A 26 -16.04 -0.36 -1.61
N PHE A 27 -15.72 -0.26 -2.89
CA PHE A 27 -15.37 1.00 -3.53
C PHE A 27 -16.50 2.02 -3.57
N SER A 28 -17.75 1.62 -3.37
CA SER A 28 -18.87 2.55 -3.31
C SER A 28 -18.80 3.48 -2.08
N THR A 29 -18.04 3.10 -1.08
CA THR A 29 -17.81 3.90 0.14
C THR A 29 -16.64 4.88 0.01
N ALA A 30 -15.94 4.87 -1.12
CA ALA A 30 -14.79 5.73 -1.33
C ALA A 30 -15.18 7.21 -1.40
N VAL A 31 -14.33 8.04 -0.83
CA VAL A 31 -14.47 9.50 -0.88
C VAL A 31 -13.38 10.06 -1.79
N ALA A 32 -13.78 10.80 -2.82
CA ALA A 32 -12.84 11.47 -3.69
C ALA A 32 -12.24 12.70 -2.99
N CYS A 33 -10.91 12.76 -2.95
CA CYS A 33 -10.16 13.87 -2.36
C CYS A 33 -9.43 14.63 -3.47
N GLU A 34 -10.16 15.31 -4.34
CA GLU A 34 -9.58 16.12 -5.40
C GLU A 34 -8.88 17.36 -4.81
N LEU A 35 -7.65 17.62 -5.27
CA LEU A 35 -6.82 18.69 -4.75
C LEU A 35 -6.28 19.55 -5.89
N PRO A 36 -6.31 20.88 -5.73
CA PRO A 36 -5.54 21.77 -6.60
C PRO A 36 -4.03 21.64 -6.29
N ALA A 37 -3.21 22.16 -7.16
CA ALA A 37 -1.78 22.30 -6.89
C ALA A 37 -1.56 23.05 -5.56
N GLY A 38 -0.67 22.51 -4.72
CA GLY A 38 -0.43 23.03 -3.36
C GLY A 38 -1.39 22.53 -2.30
N GLY A 39 -2.43 21.77 -2.67
CA GLY A 39 -3.31 21.11 -1.70
C GLY A 39 -2.67 19.88 -1.06
N ALA A 40 -3.21 19.47 0.07
CA ALA A 40 -2.73 18.29 0.79
C ALA A 40 -3.86 17.53 1.47
N THR A 41 -3.70 16.23 1.60
CA THR A 41 -4.53 15.38 2.48
C THR A 41 -3.68 14.83 3.62
N PHE A 42 -4.32 14.69 4.77
CA PHE A 42 -3.73 14.02 5.93
C PHE A 42 -4.59 12.81 6.27
N HIS A 43 -3.97 11.66 6.40
CA HIS A 43 -4.70 10.46 6.79
C HIS A 43 -3.83 9.56 7.66
N HIS A 44 -4.48 8.76 8.48
CA HIS A 44 -3.81 7.77 9.31
C HIS A 44 -3.18 6.68 8.44
N GLY A 45 -2.06 6.12 8.88
CA GLY A 45 -1.33 5.08 8.12
C GLY A 45 -2.12 3.79 7.83
N ARG A 46 -3.26 3.58 8.47
CA ARG A 46 -4.17 2.46 8.19
C ARG A 46 -5.36 2.81 7.31
N THR A 47 -5.45 4.06 6.87
CA THR A 47 -6.49 4.47 5.94
C THR A 47 -6.18 3.91 4.56
N LEU A 48 -7.11 3.12 4.04
CA LEU A 48 -7.01 2.65 2.66
C LEU A 48 -7.15 3.84 1.72
N HIS A 49 -6.25 3.93 0.77
CA HIS A 49 -6.25 5.01 -0.21
C HIS A 49 -5.83 4.48 -1.57
N TYR A 50 -6.32 5.11 -2.61
CA TYR A 50 -6.09 4.68 -3.98
C TYR A 50 -5.89 5.90 -4.88
N THR A 51 -4.97 5.78 -5.80
CA THR A 51 -4.76 6.77 -6.84
C THR A 51 -4.86 6.08 -8.20
N PRO A 52 -5.82 6.47 -9.05
CA PRO A 52 -5.94 5.90 -10.39
C PRO A 52 -4.76 6.32 -11.28
N PRO A 53 -4.55 5.61 -12.40
CA PRO A 53 -3.55 6.00 -13.38
C PRO A 53 -3.73 7.44 -13.85
N ASN A 54 -2.62 8.11 -14.17
CA ASN A 54 -2.67 9.42 -14.79
C ASN A 54 -2.96 9.28 -16.29
N ASN A 55 -4.17 9.68 -16.70
CA ASN A 55 -4.61 9.65 -18.08
C ASN A 55 -4.48 11.01 -18.80
N SER A 56 -3.80 11.97 -18.18
CA SER A 56 -3.53 13.29 -18.77
C SER A 56 -2.17 13.31 -19.48
N ASP A 57 -1.94 14.34 -20.28
CA ASP A 57 -0.65 14.58 -20.92
C ASP A 57 0.37 15.26 -20.01
N ASP A 58 -0.05 15.66 -18.81
CA ASP A 58 0.78 16.34 -17.82
C ASP A 58 1.28 15.40 -16.73
N TYR A 59 2.36 15.77 -16.06
CA TYR A 59 2.86 15.08 -14.89
C TYR A 59 1.94 15.29 -13.69
N ARG A 60 1.59 14.20 -13.01
CA ARG A 60 0.99 14.24 -11.68
C ARG A 60 2.09 14.07 -10.64
N ARG A 61 2.50 15.17 -10.04
CA ARG A 61 3.53 15.16 -9.00
C ARG A 61 2.88 15.12 -7.63
N ALA A 62 3.42 14.28 -6.75
CA ALA A 62 2.99 14.19 -5.37
C ALA A 62 4.21 14.11 -4.46
N TYR A 63 4.18 14.85 -3.36
CA TYR A 63 5.12 14.71 -2.27
C TYR A 63 4.44 13.96 -1.13
N ILE A 64 5.04 12.86 -0.70
CA ILE A 64 4.48 12.02 0.35
C ILE A 64 5.44 12.06 1.54
N ALA A 65 4.96 12.58 2.67
CA ALA A 65 5.68 12.58 3.92
C ALA A 65 4.97 11.66 4.91
N MET A 66 5.72 10.79 5.56
CA MET A 66 5.21 9.92 6.61
C MET A 66 5.92 10.25 7.93
N GLY A 67 5.16 10.26 9.00
CA GLY A 67 5.69 10.52 10.32
C GLY A 67 4.95 9.76 11.40
N SER A 68 5.58 9.63 12.56
CA SER A 68 4.96 9.10 13.76
C SER A 68 5.32 9.97 14.96
N ALA A 69 4.37 10.10 15.91
CA ALA A 69 4.55 10.97 17.06
C ALA A 69 5.61 10.44 18.05
N TYR A 70 5.78 9.12 18.12
CA TYR A 70 6.66 8.47 19.08
C TYR A 70 7.38 7.27 18.48
N GLU A 71 8.48 6.89 19.12
CA GLU A 71 9.15 5.64 18.83
C GLU A 71 8.19 4.46 19.03
N ARG A 72 8.14 3.57 18.06
CA ARG A 72 7.27 2.39 18.13
C ARG A 72 7.99 1.27 18.85
N LEU A 73 7.47 0.90 20.00
CA LEU A 73 7.87 -0.34 20.67
C LEU A 73 7.07 -1.49 20.07
N LEU A 74 7.73 -2.35 19.30
CA LEU A 74 7.15 -3.60 18.84
C LEU A 74 7.30 -4.65 19.93
N VAL A 75 6.21 -4.85 20.68
CA VAL A 75 6.19 -5.88 21.73
C VAL A 75 6.12 -7.28 21.11
N MET A 76 5.48 -7.41 19.95
CA MET A 76 5.38 -8.67 19.21
C MET A 76 5.35 -8.40 17.70
N PRO A 77 6.25 -9.04 16.91
CA PRO A 77 6.21 -8.90 15.46
C PRO A 77 4.90 -9.45 14.89
N ARG A 78 4.22 -8.66 14.05
CA ARG A 78 3.06 -9.17 13.30
C ARG A 78 3.55 -9.89 12.05
N ARG A 79 3.01 -11.09 11.84
CA ARG A 79 3.23 -11.86 10.63
C ARG A 79 2.02 -11.76 9.72
N PHE A 80 2.28 -11.53 8.44
CA PHE A 80 1.23 -11.42 7.43
C PHE A 80 1.51 -12.42 6.29
N PRO A 81 0.55 -13.26 5.90
CA PRO A 81 0.75 -14.28 4.87
C PRO A 81 1.28 -13.73 3.55
N TRP A 82 0.81 -12.56 3.13
CA TRP A 82 1.26 -11.92 1.89
C TRP A 82 2.72 -11.47 1.94
N LYS A 83 3.21 -11.01 3.09
CA LYS A 83 4.63 -10.66 3.27
C LYS A 83 5.52 -11.90 3.30
N GLU A 84 5.07 -12.95 3.96
CA GLU A 84 5.80 -14.23 3.99
C GLU A 84 5.90 -14.83 2.58
N ARG A 85 4.83 -14.75 1.79
CA ARG A 85 4.83 -15.18 0.38
C ARG A 85 5.85 -14.41 -0.45
N GLN A 86 5.91 -13.08 -0.30
CA GLN A 86 6.91 -12.25 -1.01
C GLN A 86 8.34 -12.59 -0.59
N GLN A 87 8.59 -12.77 0.70
CA GLN A 87 9.91 -13.12 1.21
C GLN A 87 10.37 -14.49 0.70
N ALA A 88 9.49 -15.47 0.71
CA ALA A 88 9.79 -16.81 0.20
C ALA A 88 10.09 -16.80 -1.31
N ALA A 89 9.33 -16.04 -2.10
CA ALA A 89 9.56 -15.89 -3.52
C ALA A 89 10.91 -15.23 -3.84
N LYS A 90 11.25 -14.17 -3.11
CA LYS A 90 12.54 -13.49 -3.24
C LYS A 90 13.72 -14.38 -2.87
N ALA A 91 13.59 -15.19 -1.81
CA ALA A 91 14.62 -16.13 -1.39
C ALA A 91 14.86 -17.20 -2.47
N ARG A 92 13.79 -17.77 -3.05
CA ARG A 92 13.89 -18.72 -4.15
C ARG A 92 14.54 -18.11 -5.39
N SER A 93 14.17 -16.91 -5.76
CA SER A 93 14.75 -16.19 -6.90
C SER A 93 16.23 -15.95 -6.73
N ARG A 94 16.70 -15.60 -5.53
CA ARG A 94 18.13 -15.41 -5.24
C ARG A 94 18.89 -16.72 -5.24
N ALA A 95 18.32 -17.80 -4.75
CA ALA A 95 18.96 -19.13 -4.74
C ALA A 95 19.08 -19.75 -6.13
N GLY A 96 18.19 -19.41 -7.07
CA GLY A 96 18.23 -19.88 -8.46
C GLY A 96 19.06 -19.01 -9.40
N ALA A 97 19.63 -17.92 -8.91
CA ALA A 97 20.43 -17.02 -9.72
C ALA A 97 21.89 -17.49 -9.86
#